data_ee2089aecb0a884dca033b4e07891802
#
_entry.id   ee2089aecb0a884dca033b4e07891802
#
_cell.length_a   1.000
_cell.length_b   1.000
_cell.length_c   1.000
_cell.angle_alpha   90.00
_cell.angle_beta   90.00
_cell.angle_gamma   90.00
#
_symmetry.space_group_name_H-M   'P 1'
#
loop_
_entity.id
_entity.type
_entity.pdbx_description
1 polymer ?
#
loop_
_entity_poly.entity_id
_entity_poly.type
_entity_poly.pdbx_seq_one_letter_code
_entity_poly.pdbx_strand_id
1 'polypeptide(L)'
;MRNHVAQDSRLSNILRVIFLVDLFQGLWVTFRNQHPKNICTEQYPAERPKVAERYRGLPRLNRNPETGEPLCIGCNLCALACPENLIVMTSERNEQTKRKEMVTFSFDTSRCMFCGLCEEVCPSDALELTQNFEMATYSREGQVLDRKTCEEGIEAKRYKC
;
A
#
# COMPACT_ATOMS: atom_id res chain seq x y z
N MET A 1 6.20 3.69 -33.23
CA MET A 1 5.78 4.75 -34.14
C MET A 1 7.02 5.56 -34.51
N ARG A 2 7.51 5.44 -35.73
CA ARG A 2 8.72 6.15 -36.22
C ARG A 2 8.31 7.55 -36.62
N ASN A 3 8.84 8.55 -35.93
CA ASN A 3 8.66 9.94 -36.31
C ASN A 3 9.41 10.19 -37.60
N HIS A 4 8.71 10.36 -38.71
CA HIS A 4 9.21 10.96 -39.90
C HIS A 4 9.45 12.46 -39.62
N VAL A 5 10.67 12.81 -39.26
CA VAL A 5 11.15 14.20 -39.33
C VAL A 5 11.28 14.52 -40.80
N ALA A 6 10.21 15.06 -41.37
CA ALA A 6 10.28 15.63 -42.72
C ALA A 6 11.29 16.77 -42.67
N GLN A 7 12.23 16.79 -43.66
CA GLN A 7 13.11 17.93 -43.90
C GLN A 7 12.26 19.09 -44.45
N ASP A 8 11.67 19.83 -43.52
CA ASP A 8 10.96 21.05 -43.85
C ASP A 8 11.94 22.10 -44.32
N SER A 9 11.65 22.72 -45.44
CA SER A 9 12.47 23.83 -45.98
C SER A 9 12.58 24.96 -44.97
N ARG A 10 13.68 25.70 -44.91
CA ARG A 10 13.89 26.84 -43.98
C ARG A 10 12.73 27.84 -44.02
N LEU A 11 12.10 28.01 -45.16
CA LEU A 11 10.92 28.89 -45.33
C LEU A 11 9.69 28.39 -44.60
N SER A 12 9.40 27.08 -44.63
CA SER A 12 8.30 26.49 -43.92
C SER A 12 8.45 26.60 -42.41
N ASN A 13 9.69 26.45 -41.91
CA ASN A 13 9.98 26.61 -40.47
C ASN A 13 9.79 28.08 -40.03
N ILE A 14 10.22 29.05 -40.83
CA ILE A 14 10.01 30.48 -40.55
C ILE A 14 8.49 30.81 -40.49
N LEU A 15 7.72 30.32 -41.44
CA LEU A 15 6.28 30.52 -41.48
C LEU A 15 5.58 29.87 -40.27
N ARG A 16 5.98 28.67 -39.88
CA ARG A 16 5.47 28.00 -38.67
C ARG A 16 5.70 28.80 -37.38
N VAL A 17 6.90 29.39 -37.26
CA VAL A 17 7.24 30.25 -36.13
C VAL A 17 6.43 31.55 -36.13
N ILE A 18 6.30 32.22 -37.30
CA ILE A 18 5.56 33.48 -37.44
C ILE A 18 4.07 33.26 -37.10
N PHE A 19 3.46 32.18 -37.62
CA PHE A 19 2.05 31.87 -37.37
C PHE A 19 1.81 31.08 -36.07
N LEU A 20 2.86 30.82 -35.27
CA LEU A 20 2.75 30.11 -34.01
C LEU A 20 2.01 28.74 -34.12
N VAL A 21 2.20 28.07 -35.26
CA VAL A 21 1.48 26.82 -35.60
C VAL A 21 1.66 25.76 -34.51
N ASP A 22 2.91 25.62 -34.00
CA ASP A 22 3.23 24.62 -32.99
C ASP A 22 2.57 24.97 -31.63
N LEU A 23 2.40 26.25 -31.32
CA LEU A 23 1.67 26.72 -30.14
C LEU A 23 0.19 26.33 -30.23
N PHE A 24 -0.47 26.62 -31.36
CA PHE A 24 -1.88 26.25 -31.56
C PHE A 24 -2.09 24.73 -31.58
N GLN A 25 -1.15 23.98 -32.14
CA GLN A 25 -1.21 22.51 -32.08
C GLN A 25 -1.09 22.00 -30.64
N GLY A 26 -0.15 22.53 -29.84
CA GLY A 26 -0.01 22.21 -28.44
C GLY A 26 -1.27 22.54 -27.61
N LEU A 27 -1.83 23.74 -27.81
CA LEU A 27 -3.06 24.14 -27.19
C LEU A 27 -4.25 23.23 -27.57
N TRP A 28 -4.33 22.84 -28.83
CA TRP A 28 -5.36 21.90 -29.29
C TRP A 28 -5.26 20.53 -28.62
N VAL A 29 -4.03 20.01 -28.48
CA VAL A 29 -3.80 18.72 -27.79
C VAL A 29 -4.25 18.81 -26.32
N THR A 30 -3.87 19.88 -25.60
CA THR A 30 -4.26 20.07 -24.21
C THR A 30 -5.77 20.24 -24.07
N PHE A 31 -6.39 21.05 -24.94
CA PHE A 31 -7.85 21.25 -24.97
C PHE A 31 -8.61 19.94 -25.20
N ARG A 32 -8.16 19.12 -26.15
CA ARG A 32 -8.76 17.81 -26.42
C ARG A 32 -8.65 16.86 -25.24
N ASN A 33 -7.55 16.91 -24.48
CA ASN A 33 -7.34 16.04 -23.32
C ASN A 33 -8.04 16.51 -22.04
N GLN A 34 -8.64 17.72 -22.05
CA GLN A 34 -9.49 18.19 -20.93
C GLN A 34 -10.87 17.54 -20.92
N HIS A 35 -11.23 16.79 -21.96
CA HIS A 35 -12.53 16.14 -22.01
C HIS A 35 -12.65 15.07 -20.91
N PRO A 36 -13.77 15.00 -20.14
CA PRO A 36 -13.95 14.09 -19.00
C PRO A 36 -13.65 12.62 -19.30
N LYS A 37 -13.87 12.17 -20.54
CA LYS A 37 -13.55 10.79 -20.95
C LYS A 37 -12.06 10.47 -21.00
N ASN A 38 -11.20 11.47 -21.07
CA ASN A 38 -9.74 11.32 -21.16
C ASN A 38 -9.06 11.49 -19.80
N ILE A 39 -9.83 11.82 -18.75
CA ILE A 39 -9.32 11.96 -17.39
C ILE A 39 -9.10 10.56 -16.83
N CYS A 40 -7.85 10.26 -16.45
CA CYS A 40 -7.45 9.01 -15.79
C CYS A 40 -7.25 9.17 -14.27
N THR A 41 -7.54 10.36 -13.74
CA THR A 41 -7.38 10.66 -12.31
C THR A 41 -8.50 10.04 -11.51
N GLU A 42 -8.15 9.25 -10.52
CA GLU A 42 -9.08 8.73 -9.52
C GLU A 42 -9.39 9.82 -8.49
N GLN A 43 -10.65 10.01 -8.17
CA GLN A 43 -11.10 11.06 -7.23
C GLN A 43 -11.03 10.54 -5.78
N TYR A 44 -9.81 10.26 -5.31
CA TYR A 44 -9.61 9.90 -3.91
C TYR A 44 -9.93 11.10 -2.99
N PRO A 45 -10.66 10.95 -1.87
CA PRO A 45 -11.11 9.70 -1.25
C PRO A 45 -12.52 9.22 -1.68
N ALA A 46 -13.21 9.93 -2.59
CA ALA A 46 -14.54 9.55 -3.04
C ALA A 46 -14.52 8.22 -3.81
N GLU A 47 -13.51 8.04 -4.65
CA GLU A 47 -13.23 6.81 -5.38
C GLU A 47 -11.94 6.21 -4.85
N ARG A 48 -12.00 4.95 -4.37
CA ARG A 48 -10.81 4.22 -3.95
C ARG A 48 -10.20 3.48 -5.12
N PRO A 49 -8.87 3.56 -5.28
CA PRO A 49 -8.17 2.80 -6.29
C PRO A 49 -8.33 1.29 -6.05
N LYS A 50 -8.52 0.55 -7.13
CA LYS A 50 -8.50 -0.92 -7.06
C LYS A 50 -7.05 -1.38 -6.94
N VAL A 51 -6.66 -1.81 -5.76
CA VAL A 51 -5.33 -2.40 -5.54
C VAL A 51 -5.25 -3.80 -6.16
N ALA A 52 -4.05 -4.21 -6.52
CA ALA A 52 -3.80 -5.54 -7.05
C ALA A 52 -4.17 -6.62 -6.03
N GLU A 53 -4.56 -7.80 -6.48
CA GLU A 53 -4.96 -8.92 -5.62
C GLU A 53 -3.85 -9.31 -4.63
N ARG A 54 -2.60 -9.27 -5.08
CA ARG A 54 -1.40 -9.58 -4.27
C ARG A 54 -0.73 -8.32 -3.72
N TYR A 55 -1.50 -7.27 -3.44
CA TYR A 55 -0.97 -6.05 -2.84
C TYR A 55 -0.56 -6.31 -1.39
N ARG A 56 0.62 -5.79 -1.02
CA ARG A 56 1.18 -5.90 0.33
C ARG A 56 0.98 -4.57 1.07
N GLY A 57 -0.09 -4.49 1.84
CA GLY A 57 -0.39 -3.31 2.65
C GLY A 57 -0.26 -3.58 4.14
N LEU A 58 -1.19 -3.06 4.94
CA LEU A 58 -1.15 -3.12 6.39
C LEU A 58 -1.09 -4.56 6.92
N PRO A 59 -0.16 -4.87 7.84
CA PRO A 59 -0.12 -6.17 8.49
C PRO A 59 -1.34 -6.41 9.37
N ARG A 60 -1.88 -7.63 9.32
CA ARG A 60 -3.00 -8.09 10.11
C ARG A 60 -2.68 -9.41 10.77
N LEU A 61 -3.15 -9.59 12.00
CA LEU A 61 -3.13 -10.86 12.70
C LEU A 61 -4.49 -11.55 12.53
N ASN A 62 -4.46 -12.70 11.87
CA ASN A 62 -5.65 -13.49 11.59
C ASN A 62 -6.11 -14.26 12.82
N ARG A 63 -7.44 -14.41 12.93
CA ARG A 63 -8.09 -15.25 13.92
C ARG A 63 -8.85 -16.38 13.23
N ASN A 64 -9.02 -17.48 13.91
CA ASN A 64 -9.84 -18.57 13.41
C ASN A 64 -11.30 -18.07 13.27
N PRO A 65 -11.90 -18.17 12.08
CA PRO A 65 -13.26 -17.67 11.83
C PRO A 65 -14.33 -18.42 12.63
N GLU A 66 -14.06 -19.68 13.03
CA GLU A 66 -15.02 -20.52 13.75
C GLU A 66 -14.96 -20.31 15.27
N THR A 67 -13.74 -20.25 15.83
CA THR A 67 -13.55 -20.19 17.30
C THR A 67 -13.23 -18.79 17.79
N GLY A 68 -12.84 -17.85 16.90
CA GLY A 68 -12.38 -16.52 17.26
C GLY A 68 -11.01 -16.48 17.95
N GLU A 69 -10.35 -17.63 18.09
CA GLU A 69 -9.02 -17.72 18.71
C GLU A 69 -7.94 -17.18 17.78
N PRO A 70 -6.87 -16.54 18.31
CA PRO A 70 -5.74 -16.09 17.51
C PRO A 70 -5.02 -17.30 16.91
N LEU A 71 -4.69 -17.24 15.61
CA LEU A 71 -3.91 -18.27 14.93
C LEU A 71 -2.44 -18.25 15.31
N CYS A 72 -1.96 -17.15 15.88
CA CYS A 72 -0.56 -16.99 16.24
C CYS A 72 -0.14 -17.90 17.40
N ILE A 73 0.85 -18.75 17.15
CA ILE A 73 1.42 -19.69 18.11
C ILE A 73 2.62 -19.14 18.90
N GLY A 74 2.96 -17.87 18.74
CA GLY A 74 4.05 -17.23 19.46
C GLY A 74 5.45 -17.77 19.12
N CYS A 75 5.70 -18.22 17.88
CA CYS A 75 6.97 -18.86 17.48
C CYS A 75 8.12 -17.87 17.25
N ASN A 76 7.85 -16.58 17.11
CA ASN A 76 8.81 -15.49 16.86
C ASN A 76 9.55 -15.53 15.49
N LEU A 77 9.16 -16.38 14.56
CA LEU A 77 9.82 -16.49 13.25
C LEU A 77 9.66 -15.22 12.42
N CYS A 78 8.49 -14.56 12.49
CA CYS A 78 8.24 -13.30 11.79
C CYS A 78 9.16 -12.17 12.24
N ALA A 79 9.48 -12.07 13.52
CA ALA A 79 10.43 -11.10 14.05
C ALA A 79 11.87 -11.40 13.60
N LEU A 80 12.27 -12.67 13.57
CA LEU A 80 13.59 -13.09 13.10
C LEU A 80 13.78 -12.91 11.59
N ALA A 81 12.71 -13.08 10.81
CA ALA A 81 12.74 -12.90 9.36
C ALA A 81 12.69 -11.43 8.92
N CYS A 82 12.34 -10.52 9.82
CA CYS A 82 12.24 -9.10 9.49
C CYS A 82 13.63 -8.47 9.32
N PRO A 83 14.01 -7.96 8.12
CA PRO A 83 15.34 -7.37 7.91
C PRO A 83 15.57 -6.09 8.72
N GLU A 84 14.50 -5.38 9.06
CA GLU A 84 14.55 -4.11 9.81
C GLU A 84 14.26 -4.29 11.31
N ASN A 85 14.01 -5.52 11.79
CA ASN A 85 13.68 -5.82 13.19
C ASN A 85 12.52 -5.00 13.75
N LEU A 86 11.43 -4.87 12.98
CA LEU A 86 10.28 -4.03 13.31
C LEU A 86 9.23 -4.73 14.17
N ILE A 87 9.34 -6.05 14.32
CA ILE A 87 8.38 -6.87 15.03
C ILE A 87 8.97 -7.24 16.38
N VAL A 88 8.28 -6.84 17.45
CA VAL A 88 8.63 -7.23 18.82
C VAL A 88 7.49 -8.06 19.37
N MET A 89 7.81 -9.26 19.83
CA MET A 89 6.81 -10.18 20.35
C MET A 89 7.32 -10.87 21.61
N THR A 90 6.42 -11.02 22.60
CA THR A 90 6.66 -11.89 23.76
C THR A 90 5.64 -13.02 23.74
N SER A 91 6.11 -14.20 24.11
CA SER A 91 5.26 -15.37 24.21
C SER A 91 5.49 -16.06 25.56
N GLU A 92 4.42 -16.52 26.17
CA GLU A 92 4.46 -17.29 27.41
C GLU A 92 3.86 -18.68 27.20
N ARG A 93 4.26 -19.60 28.05
CA ARG A 93 3.70 -20.95 28.01
C ARG A 93 2.48 -21.00 28.90
N ASN A 94 1.32 -21.26 28.32
CA ASN A 94 0.12 -21.46 29.09
C ASN A 94 0.23 -22.77 29.87
N GLU A 95 0.07 -22.70 31.19
CA GLU A 95 0.21 -23.87 32.08
C GLU A 95 -0.91 -24.90 31.87
N GLN A 96 -2.09 -24.45 31.44
CA GLN A 96 -3.26 -25.31 31.23
C GLN A 96 -3.18 -26.06 29.90
N THR A 97 -2.86 -25.36 28.80
CA THR A 97 -2.78 -25.94 27.45
C THR A 97 -1.41 -26.47 27.08
N LYS A 98 -0.38 -26.15 27.87
CA LYS A 98 1.05 -26.42 27.61
C LYS A 98 1.57 -25.88 26.27
N ARG A 99 0.80 -25.03 25.61
CA ARG A 99 1.15 -24.37 24.34
C ARG A 99 1.77 -23.02 24.61
N LYS A 100 2.61 -22.56 23.67
CA LYS A 100 3.07 -21.17 23.66
C LYS A 100 1.93 -20.31 23.13
N GLU A 101 1.66 -19.21 23.80
CA GLU A 101 0.68 -18.21 23.42
C GLU A 101 1.37 -16.86 23.32
N MET A 102 0.99 -16.07 22.33
CA MET A 102 1.48 -14.71 22.16
C MET A 102 0.84 -13.79 23.20
N VAL A 103 1.66 -13.15 24.04
CA VAL A 103 1.20 -12.20 25.06
C VAL A 103 1.21 -10.78 24.49
N THR A 104 2.36 -10.32 24.00
CA THR A 104 2.48 -9.01 23.40
C THR A 104 2.93 -9.13 21.95
N PHE A 105 2.46 -8.21 21.14
CA PHE A 105 2.86 -8.05 19.76
C PHE A 105 2.89 -6.55 19.44
N SER A 106 3.98 -6.10 18.86
CA SER A 106 4.15 -4.73 18.40
C SER A 106 4.83 -4.75 17.04
N PHE A 107 4.30 -4.00 16.12
CA PHE A 107 4.81 -3.89 14.75
C PHE A 107 4.99 -2.41 14.40
N ASP A 108 6.23 -1.96 14.22
CA ASP A 108 6.54 -0.61 13.76
C ASP A 108 6.48 -0.54 12.23
N THR A 109 5.42 0.06 11.70
CA THR A 109 5.22 0.20 10.25
C THR A 109 5.99 1.38 9.65
N SER A 110 6.57 2.27 10.46
CA SER A 110 7.21 3.50 10.00
C SER A 110 8.43 3.28 9.08
N ARG A 111 9.09 2.13 9.20
CA ARG A 111 10.23 1.72 8.36
C ARG A 111 9.97 0.43 7.59
N CYS A 112 8.74 -0.05 7.60
CA CYS A 112 8.38 -1.28 6.91
C CYS A 112 8.47 -1.10 5.39
N MET A 113 9.19 -2.01 4.73
CA MET A 113 9.30 -2.05 3.27
C MET A 113 8.28 -2.98 2.60
N PHE A 114 7.36 -3.55 3.37
CA PHE A 114 6.30 -4.46 2.89
C PHE A 114 6.82 -5.61 2.02
N CYS A 115 7.98 -6.17 2.40
CA CYS A 115 8.63 -7.25 1.64
C CYS A 115 7.87 -8.60 1.68
N GLY A 116 7.03 -8.83 2.72
CA GLY A 116 6.23 -10.04 2.87
C GLY A 116 6.94 -11.22 3.53
N LEU A 117 8.24 -11.12 3.87
CA LEU A 117 8.99 -12.23 4.48
C LEU A 117 8.38 -12.72 5.80
N CYS A 118 7.79 -11.80 6.59
CA CYS A 118 7.13 -12.14 7.85
C CYS A 118 5.85 -12.98 7.65
N GLU A 119 5.14 -12.75 6.55
CA GLU A 119 3.99 -13.53 6.12
C GLU A 119 4.42 -14.92 5.62
N GLU A 120 5.41 -14.96 4.71
CA GLU A 120 5.89 -16.20 4.10
C GLU A 120 6.48 -17.20 5.12
N VAL A 121 7.10 -16.70 6.20
CA VAL A 121 7.72 -17.55 7.23
C VAL A 121 6.72 -18.03 8.29
N CYS A 122 5.49 -17.53 8.29
CA CYS A 122 4.49 -17.83 9.31
C CYS A 122 3.91 -19.25 9.12
N PRO A 123 4.17 -20.21 10.03
CA PRO A 123 3.73 -21.60 9.85
C PRO A 123 2.23 -21.82 10.10
N SER A 124 1.55 -20.83 10.67
CA SER A 124 0.12 -20.88 11.03
C SER A 124 -0.72 -19.89 10.24
N ASP A 125 -0.16 -19.24 9.21
CA ASP A 125 -0.81 -18.19 8.42
C ASP A 125 -1.50 -17.11 9.28
N ALA A 126 -0.90 -16.85 10.45
CA ALA A 126 -1.44 -15.91 11.42
C ALA A 126 -1.16 -14.46 11.05
N LEU A 127 -0.09 -14.18 10.31
CA LEU A 127 0.29 -12.84 9.87
C LEU A 127 0.09 -12.72 8.37
N GLU A 128 -0.68 -11.72 7.96
CA GLU A 128 -1.05 -11.45 6.57
C GLU A 128 -0.83 -9.98 6.25
N LEU A 129 -0.35 -9.67 5.05
CA LEU A 129 -0.31 -8.31 4.52
C LEU A 129 -1.58 -8.04 3.71
N THR A 130 -2.45 -7.19 4.23
CA THR A 130 -3.76 -6.92 3.66
C THR A 130 -3.70 -5.99 2.43
N GLN A 131 -4.82 -5.81 1.76
CA GLN A 131 -4.96 -4.82 0.68
C GLN A 131 -5.20 -3.39 1.19
N ASN A 132 -5.19 -3.17 2.51
CA ASN A 132 -5.38 -1.85 3.07
C ASN A 132 -4.09 -1.03 3.00
N PHE A 133 -4.13 0.11 2.32
CA PHE A 133 -3.01 1.04 2.16
C PHE A 133 -3.15 2.31 3.00
N GLU A 134 -4.28 2.50 3.67
CA GLU A 134 -4.56 3.70 4.45
C GLU A 134 -3.92 3.62 5.84
N MET A 135 -2.65 3.99 5.93
CA MET A 135 -1.84 3.92 7.17
C MET A 135 -1.35 5.28 7.66
N ALA A 136 -1.79 6.38 7.05
CA ALA A 136 -1.32 7.70 7.41
C ALA A 136 -1.74 8.08 8.83
N THR A 137 -0.79 8.54 9.63
CA THR A 137 -1.00 8.99 10.99
C THR A 137 -0.35 10.37 11.21
N TYR A 138 -0.82 11.13 12.19
CA TYR A 138 -0.26 12.44 12.52
C TYR A 138 1.00 12.35 13.39
N SER A 139 1.26 11.22 14.03
CA SER A 139 2.42 11.01 14.88
C SER A 139 3.11 9.69 14.56
N ARG A 140 4.40 9.58 14.92
CA ARG A 140 5.17 8.37 14.71
C ARG A 140 4.68 7.21 15.57
N GLU A 141 4.21 7.50 16.77
CA GLU A 141 3.65 6.51 17.69
C GLU A 141 2.44 5.79 17.07
N GLY A 142 1.64 6.51 16.27
CA GLY A 142 0.51 5.93 15.53
C GLY A 142 0.91 4.91 14.46
N GLN A 143 2.20 4.86 14.07
CA GLN A 143 2.73 3.84 13.15
C GLN A 143 3.13 2.55 13.87
N VAL A 144 3.14 2.53 15.20
CA VAL A 144 3.40 1.34 15.99
C VAL A 144 2.06 0.64 16.27
N LEU A 145 1.87 -0.49 15.62
CA LEU A 145 0.64 -1.26 15.74
C LEU A 145 0.76 -2.26 16.88
N ASP A 146 -0.14 -2.14 17.84
CA ASP A 146 -0.29 -3.10 18.92
C ASP A 146 -1.02 -4.36 18.45
N ARG A 147 -0.92 -5.44 19.25
CA ARG A 147 -1.65 -6.69 19.02
C ARG A 147 -3.12 -6.46 18.69
N LYS A 148 -3.81 -5.65 19.49
CA LYS A 148 -5.23 -5.38 19.32
C LYS A 148 -5.54 -4.72 17.97
N THR A 149 -4.75 -3.72 17.58
CA THR A 149 -4.89 -3.02 16.32
C THR A 149 -4.63 -3.95 15.12
N CYS A 150 -3.65 -4.86 15.23
CA CYS A 150 -3.38 -5.84 14.19
C CYS A 150 -4.49 -6.90 14.06
N GLU A 151 -5.13 -7.30 15.16
CA GLU A 151 -6.23 -8.28 15.15
C GLU A 151 -7.57 -7.68 14.66
N GLU A 152 -7.88 -6.46 15.06
CA GLU A 152 -9.13 -5.76 14.69
C GLU A 152 -9.02 -5.10 13.30
N GLY A 153 -7.80 -4.79 12.86
CA GLY A 153 -7.53 -3.98 11.68
C GLY A 153 -7.70 -2.48 11.96
N ILE A 154 -7.06 -1.65 11.13
CA ILE A 154 -7.28 -0.21 11.16
C ILE A 154 -8.52 0.08 10.32
N GLU A 155 -9.57 0.60 10.94
CA GLU A 155 -10.71 1.12 10.21
C GLU A 155 -10.26 2.36 9.42
N ALA A 156 -10.38 2.28 8.11
CA ALA A 156 -10.15 3.43 7.24
C ALA A 156 -11.15 4.54 7.60
N LYS A 157 -10.66 5.65 8.15
CA LYS A 157 -11.50 6.82 8.41
C LYS A 157 -12.05 7.33 7.08
N ARG A 158 -13.35 7.18 6.86
CA ARG A 158 -14.03 7.78 5.72
C ARG A 158 -14.07 9.29 5.94
N TYR A 159 -13.27 10.03 5.20
CA TYR A 159 -13.41 11.47 5.14
C TYR A 159 -14.73 11.75 4.39
N LYS A 160 -15.69 12.37 5.08
CA LYS A 160 -16.85 12.95 4.43
C LYS A 160 -16.37 14.26 3.80
N CYS A 161 -16.32 14.31 2.49
CA CYS A 161 -16.20 15.57 1.75
C CYS A 161 -17.50 16.36 1.84
#